data_9f369438b02c74f3ce6b5a06417af678
#
_entry.id   9f369438b02c74f3ce6b5a06417af678
#
_cell.length_a   1.000
_cell.length_b   1.000
_cell.length_c   1.000
_cell.angle_alpha   90.00
_cell.angle_beta   90.00
_cell.angle_gamma   90.00
#
_symmetry.space_group_name_H-M   'P 1'
#
loop_
_entity.id
_entity.type
_entity.pdbx_description
1 polymer ?
#
loop_
_entity_poly.entity_id
_entity_poly.type
_entity_poly.pdbx_seq_one_letter_code
_entity_poly.pdbx_strand_id
1 'polypeptide(L)'
;MNIIETKINGLLILEPRVFGDDRGWFMESFNQKNFEQALTERDLDVPQFVQDNHSFSQKGVLRGLHYQLNPHAQGKLVRVVQGRAWDVAVDIRENSPTFGEWVGLELTGDNHKQFWIPAGFAHGFIALEDNTQFLYKTTDYY
;
A
#
# COMPACT_ATOMS: atom_id res chain seq x y z
N MET A 1 -4.01 8.36 13.19
CA MET A 1 -3.81 7.95 11.77
C MET A 1 -4.85 8.63 10.90
N ASN A 2 -4.40 9.24 9.83
CA ASN A 2 -5.27 9.89 8.86
C ASN A 2 -5.52 8.96 7.67
N ILE A 3 -6.77 8.87 7.21
CA ILE A 3 -7.14 8.03 6.06
C ILE A 3 -7.62 8.95 4.96
N ILE A 4 -7.02 8.81 3.78
CA ILE A 4 -7.39 9.58 2.59
C ILE A 4 -8.03 8.61 1.59
N GLU A 5 -9.28 8.86 1.23
CA GLU A 5 -9.95 8.12 0.18
C GLU A 5 -9.44 8.57 -1.19
N THR A 6 -9.38 7.65 -2.13
CA THR A 6 -9.02 7.94 -3.52
C THR A 6 -10.27 7.94 -4.39
N LYS A 7 -10.12 8.29 -5.66
CA LYS A 7 -11.23 8.23 -6.63
C LYS A 7 -11.76 6.81 -6.88
N ILE A 8 -11.01 5.77 -6.45
CA ILE A 8 -11.41 4.37 -6.63
C ILE A 8 -11.84 3.82 -5.28
N ASN A 9 -13.07 3.32 -5.19
CA ASN A 9 -13.61 2.79 -3.95
C ASN A 9 -12.76 1.63 -3.41
N GLY A 10 -12.41 1.70 -2.13
CA GLY A 10 -11.64 0.67 -1.44
C GLY A 10 -10.14 0.90 -1.45
N LEU A 11 -9.63 1.74 -2.34
CA LEU A 11 -8.22 2.07 -2.46
C LEU A 11 -7.92 3.29 -1.59
N LEU A 12 -7.13 3.11 -0.53
CA LEU A 12 -6.94 4.11 0.52
C LEU A 12 -5.47 4.47 0.72
N ILE A 13 -5.24 5.73 1.08
CA ILE A 13 -3.94 6.21 1.52
C ILE A 13 -3.98 6.38 3.04
N LEU A 14 -3.01 5.80 3.73
CA LEU A 14 -2.87 5.88 5.17
C LEU A 14 -1.70 6.78 5.53
N GLU A 15 -1.94 7.71 6.44
CA GLU A 15 -0.89 8.58 6.98
C GLU A 15 -0.76 8.32 8.48
N PRO A 16 0.21 7.47 8.91
CA PRO A 16 0.45 7.24 10.31
C PRO A 16 0.83 8.53 11.04
N ARG A 17 0.47 8.62 12.31
CA ARG A 17 0.89 9.73 13.13
C ARG A 17 2.35 9.53 13.55
N VAL A 18 3.18 10.54 13.27
CA VAL A 18 4.61 10.52 13.59
C VAL A 18 4.86 11.45 14.77
N PHE A 19 5.53 10.93 15.81
CA PHE A 19 5.90 11.69 17.01
C PHE A 19 7.40 11.96 16.94
N GLY A 20 7.79 13.23 16.83
CA GLY A 20 9.19 13.62 16.71
C GLY A 20 9.66 14.47 17.88
N ASP A 21 10.95 14.35 18.22
CA ASP A 21 11.66 15.20 19.16
C ASP A 21 13.16 15.28 18.78
N ASP A 22 13.99 15.86 19.63
CA ASP A 22 15.42 16.03 19.35
C ASP A 22 16.18 14.71 19.18
N ARG A 23 15.62 13.59 19.62
CA ARG A 23 16.26 12.27 19.52
C ARG A 23 15.91 11.55 18.21
N GLY A 24 14.86 12.01 17.49
CA GLY A 24 14.36 11.35 16.29
C GLY A 24 12.84 11.30 16.30
N TRP A 25 12.28 10.23 15.76
CA TRP A 25 10.83 10.09 15.67
C TRP A 25 10.38 8.66 15.96
N PHE A 26 9.09 8.52 16.28
CA PHE A 26 8.43 7.24 16.54
C PHE A 26 7.06 7.25 15.88
N MET A 27 6.67 6.11 15.32
CA MET A 27 5.30 5.91 14.83
C MET A 27 4.88 4.45 15.01
N GLU A 28 3.57 4.23 15.16
CA GLU A 28 3.00 2.90 14.93
C GLU A 28 2.86 2.72 13.42
N SER A 29 3.68 1.89 12.83
CA SER A 29 3.63 1.65 11.39
C SER A 29 2.43 0.78 10.99
N PHE A 30 1.90 -0.02 11.93
CA PHE A 30 0.68 -0.80 11.73
C PHE A 30 0.01 -1.07 13.07
N ASN A 31 -1.32 -0.90 13.09
CA ASN A 31 -2.14 -1.24 14.25
C ASN A 31 -3.42 -1.88 13.71
N GLN A 32 -3.61 -3.17 14.02
CA GLN A 32 -4.73 -3.96 13.48
C GLN A 32 -6.09 -3.36 13.85
N LYS A 33 -6.25 -2.92 15.09
CA LYS A 33 -7.51 -2.35 15.56
C LYS A 33 -7.88 -1.08 14.78
N ASN A 34 -6.90 -0.19 14.60
CA ASN A 34 -7.11 1.07 13.87
C ASN A 34 -7.38 0.81 12.39
N PHE A 35 -6.69 -0.15 11.81
CA PHE A 35 -6.89 -0.53 10.41
C PHE A 35 -8.28 -1.13 10.19
N GLU A 36 -8.70 -2.05 11.05
CA GLU A 36 -10.05 -2.63 10.99
C GLU A 36 -11.13 -1.56 11.12
N GLN A 37 -10.95 -0.62 12.04
CA GLN A 37 -11.90 0.47 12.23
C GLN A 37 -12.01 1.34 10.97
N ALA A 38 -10.88 1.66 10.35
CA ALA A 38 -10.85 2.46 9.12
C ALA A 38 -11.63 1.79 7.99
N LEU A 39 -11.47 0.49 7.82
CA LEU A 39 -12.19 -0.27 6.79
C LEU A 39 -13.66 -0.43 7.13
N THR A 40 -13.99 -0.76 8.37
CA THR A 40 -15.37 -0.97 8.82
C THR A 40 -16.20 0.32 8.70
N GLU A 41 -15.65 1.47 9.02
CA GLU A 41 -16.31 2.77 8.88
C GLU A 41 -16.67 3.09 7.42
N ARG A 42 -16.01 2.45 6.47
CA ARG A 42 -16.20 2.65 5.03
C ARG A 42 -16.95 1.51 4.35
N ASP A 43 -17.53 0.61 5.14
CA ASP A 43 -18.21 -0.60 4.65
C ASP A 43 -17.31 -1.47 3.75
N LEU A 44 -16.03 -1.54 4.08
CA LEU A 44 -15.05 -2.35 3.38
C LEU A 44 -14.74 -3.62 4.15
N ASP A 45 -14.42 -4.69 3.43
CA ASP A 45 -14.04 -5.95 4.04
C ASP A 45 -12.73 -5.81 4.81
N VAL A 46 -12.67 -6.43 5.99
CA VAL A 46 -11.47 -6.42 6.83
C VAL A 46 -10.65 -7.68 6.52
N PRO A 47 -9.47 -7.53 5.93
CA PRO A 47 -8.61 -8.67 5.66
C PRO A 47 -7.80 -9.06 6.87
N GLN A 48 -7.20 -10.25 6.79
CA GLN A 48 -6.16 -10.68 7.70
C GLN A 48 -4.84 -10.76 6.94
N PHE A 49 -3.79 -10.14 7.45
CA PHE A 49 -2.46 -10.23 6.84
C PHE A 49 -1.76 -11.52 7.26
N VAL A 50 -1.10 -12.16 6.30
CA VAL A 50 -0.47 -13.47 6.51
C VAL A 50 1.00 -13.51 6.12
N GLN A 51 1.52 -12.47 5.43
CA GLN A 51 2.90 -12.46 4.94
C GLN A 51 3.42 -11.03 4.85
N ASP A 52 4.69 -10.85 5.23
CA ASP A 52 5.42 -9.60 5.02
C ASP A 52 6.50 -9.83 3.97
N ASN A 53 6.65 -8.88 3.06
CA ASN A 53 7.69 -8.89 2.04
C ASN A 53 8.51 -7.61 2.11
N HIS A 54 9.79 -7.70 1.74
CA HIS A 54 10.73 -6.60 1.78
C HIS A 54 11.63 -6.66 0.55
N SER A 55 11.63 -5.62 -0.27
CA SER A 55 12.50 -5.52 -1.43
C SER A 55 13.47 -4.35 -1.32
N PHE A 56 14.59 -4.48 -2.01
CA PHE A 56 15.63 -3.46 -2.13
C PHE A 56 15.90 -3.26 -3.62
N SER A 57 15.81 -2.03 -4.10
CA SER A 57 15.88 -1.76 -5.54
C SER A 57 16.68 -0.50 -5.83
N GLN A 58 17.46 -0.55 -6.91
CA GLN A 58 18.18 0.61 -7.41
C GLN A 58 17.25 1.48 -8.25
N LYS A 59 17.65 2.73 -8.46
CA LYS A 59 16.90 3.70 -9.26
C LYS A 59 16.57 3.12 -10.63
N GLY A 60 15.33 3.27 -11.05
CA GLY A 60 14.85 2.83 -12.35
C GLY A 60 14.36 1.38 -12.39
N VAL A 61 14.55 0.61 -11.33
CA VAL A 61 14.02 -0.76 -11.27
C VAL A 61 12.51 -0.70 -11.18
N LEU A 62 11.84 -1.37 -12.12
CA LEU A 62 10.40 -1.50 -12.20
C LEU A 62 10.01 -2.91 -11.75
N ARG A 63 9.09 -2.99 -10.78
CA ARG A 63 8.52 -4.26 -10.31
C ARG A 63 7.00 -4.23 -10.54
N GLY A 64 6.51 -5.16 -11.33
CA GLY A 64 5.10 -5.26 -11.64
C GLY A 64 4.78 -5.04 -13.12
N LEU A 65 3.51 -4.87 -13.51
CA LEU A 65 2.35 -4.97 -12.64
C LEU A 65 2.10 -6.43 -12.27
N HIS A 66 1.78 -6.68 -11.00
CA HIS A 66 1.47 -8.02 -10.51
C HIS A 66 0.02 -8.10 -10.02
N TYR A 67 -0.61 -9.25 -10.21
CA TYR A 67 -1.89 -9.59 -9.60
C TYR A 67 -2.03 -11.10 -9.49
N GLN A 68 -2.92 -11.53 -8.60
CA GLN A 68 -3.28 -12.93 -8.45
C GLN A 68 -4.78 -13.07 -8.62
N LEU A 69 -5.20 -14.14 -9.30
CA LEU A 69 -6.59 -14.46 -9.47
C LEU A 69 -7.13 -15.23 -8.25
N ASN A 70 -8.45 -15.18 -8.05
CA ASN A 70 -9.08 -15.99 -7.01
C ASN A 70 -8.77 -17.48 -7.25
N PRO A 71 -8.58 -18.28 -6.19
CA PRO A 71 -8.82 -17.95 -4.79
C PRO A 71 -7.65 -17.26 -4.06
N HIS A 72 -6.59 -16.89 -4.74
CA HIS A 72 -5.37 -16.33 -4.14
C HIS A 72 -5.17 -14.83 -4.40
N ALA A 73 -6.25 -14.12 -4.73
CA ALA A 73 -6.18 -12.67 -4.88
C ALA A 73 -5.69 -12.01 -3.58
N GLN A 74 -4.73 -11.11 -3.72
CA GLN A 74 -4.08 -10.46 -2.56
C GLN A 74 -4.47 -9.01 -2.43
N GLY A 75 -4.79 -8.60 -1.20
CA GLY A 75 -4.69 -7.22 -0.78
C GLY A 75 -3.27 -6.95 -0.26
N LYS A 76 -2.80 -5.72 -0.41
CA LYS A 76 -1.45 -5.31 -0.02
C LYS A 76 -1.48 -3.98 0.71
N LEU A 77 -0.78 -3.92 1.85
CA LEU A 77 -0.52 -2.66 2.53
C LEU A 77 0.96 -2.34 2.34
N VAL A 78 1.25 -1.33 1.53
CA VAL A 78 2.59 -1.04 1.05
C VAL A 78 3.15 0.25 1.61
N ARG A 79 4.47 0.32 1.82
CA ARG A 79 5.18 1.50 2.26
C ARG A 79 6.65 1.47 1.84
N VAL A 80 7.27 2.65 1.80
CA VAL A 80 8.71 2.80 1.58
C VAL A 80 9.35 3.25 2.89
N VAL A 81 10.42 2.58 3.31
CA VAL A 81 11.14 2.93 4.54
C VAL A 81 12.45 3.68 4.27
N GLN A 82 12.96 3.58 3.05
CA GLN A 82 14.15 4.30 2.61
C GLN A 82 14.03 4.56 1.11
N GLY A 83 14.38 5.75 0.67
CA GLY A 83 14.31 6.13 -0.73
C GLY A 83 12.94 6.59 -1.15
N ARG A 84 12.63 6.42 -2.42
CA ARG A 84 11.42 6.93 -3.07
C ARG A 84 10.92 5.97 -4.13
N ALA A 85 9.60 5.78 -4.21
CA ALA A 85 8.98 4.97 -5.26
C ALA A 85 7.71 5.66 -5.78
N TRP A 86 7.45 5.50 -7.07
CA TRP A 86 6.14 5.81 -7.66
C TRP A 86 5.37 4.50 -7.71
N ASP A 87 4.31 4.44 -6.92
CA ASP A 87 3.50 3.25 -6.73
C ASP A 87 2.17 3.40 -7.46
N VAL A 88 1.73 2.35 -8.16
CA VAL A 88 0.54 2.39 -8.99
C VAL A 88 -0.34 1.18 -8.71
N ALA A 89 -1.63 1.45 -8.52
CA ALA A 89 -2.66 0.43 -8.38
C ALA A 89 -3.71 0.64 -9.48
N VAL A 90 -4.03 -0.43 -10.20
CA VAL A 90 -4.99 -0.43 -11.30
C VAL A 90 -6.17 -1.32 -10.92
N ASP A 91 -7.38 -0.78 -11.02
CA ASP A 91 -8.60 -1.56 -10.76
C ASP A 91 -8.83 -2.56 -11.89
N ILE A 92 -8.72 -3.86 -11.57
CA ILE A 92 -9.01 -4.95 -12.51
C ILE A 92 -10.17 -5.82 -12.03
N ARG A 93 -11.00 -5.28 -11.11
CA ARG A 93 -12.18 -5.99 -10.61
C ARG A 93 -13.25 -6.05 -11.69
N GLU A 94 -13.68 -7.27 -11.98
CA GLU A 94 -14.75 -7.52 -12.95
C GLU A 94 -16.03 -6.80 -12.53
N ASN A 95 -16.69 -6.14 -13.47
CA ASN A 95 -17.93 -5.37 -13.24
C ASN A 95 -17.76 -4.15 -12.32
N SER A 96 -16.53 -3.74 -11.98
CA SER A 96 -16.32 -2.50 -11.23
C SER A 96 -16.62 -1.29 -12.12
N PRO A 97 -17.29 -0.25 -11.58
CA PRO A 97 -17.52 0.99 -12.33
C PRO A 97 -16.23 1.74 -12.65
N THR A 98 -15.14 1.43 -11.96
CA THR A 98 -13.82 2.02 -12.19
C THR A 98 -12.82 1.04 -12.82
N PHE A 99 -13.31 -0.03 -13.45
CA PHE A 99 -12.44 -1.01 -14.10
C PHE A 99 -11.50 -0.32 -15.09
N GLY A 100 -10.21 -0.60 -14.97
CA GLY A 100 -9.16 -0.03 -15.81
C GLY A 100 -8.64 1.33 -15.34
N GLU A 101 -9.30 1.98 -14.40
CA GLU A 101 -8.79 3.21 -13.81
C GLU A 101 -7.66 2.91 -12.83
N TRP A 102 -6.80 3.88 -12.61
CA TRP A 102 -5.64 3.70 -11.76
C TRP A 102 -5.37 4.94 -10.90
N VAL A 103 -4.66 4.72 -9.81
CA VAL A 103 -4.15 5.77 -8.93
C VAL A 103 -2.66 5.55 -8.73
N GLY A 104 -1.88 6.61 -8.88
CA GLY A 104 -0.47 6.62 -8.57
C GLY A 104 -0.20 7.44 -7.32
N LEU A 105 0.79 7.03 -6.55
CA LEU A 105 1.17 7.67 -5.29
C LEU A 105 2.68 7.62 -5.13
N GLU A 106 3.28 8.75 -4.78
CA GLU A 106 4.68 8.77 -4.39
C GLU A 106 4.80 8.37 -2.92
N LEU A 107 5.56 7.30 -2.68
CA LEU A 107 5.88 6.80 -1.35
C LEU A 107 7.35 7.06 -1.06
N THR A 108 7.65 7.62 0.10
CA THR A 108 9.03 7.92 0.51
C THR A 108 9.26 7.51 1.95
N GLY A 109 10.54 7.34 2.31
CA GLY A 109 10.91 7.15 3.71
C GLY A 109 10.53 8.33 4.59
N ASP A 110 10.42 9.53 4.01
CA ASP A 110 10.15 10.76 4.76
C ASP A 110 8.67 11.09 4.89
N ASN A 111 7.84 10.73 3.91
CA ASN A 111 6.42 11.06 3.96
C ASN A 111 5.60 10.08 4.80
N HIS A 112 6.15 8.91 5.10
CA HIS A 112 5.55 7.85 5.91
C HIS A 112 4.18 7.36 5.41
N LYS A 113 3.80 7.69 4.19
CA LYS A 113 2.51 7.27 3.63
C LYS A 113 2.50 5.78 3.36
N GLN A 114 1.32 5.20 3.52
CA GLN A 114 1.07 3.80 3.18
C GLN A 114 -0.09 3.72 2.22
N PHE A 115 -0.08 2.73 1.36
CA PHE A 115 -1.12 2.53 0.36
C PHE A 115 -1.82 1.20 0.63
N TRP A 116 -3.12 1.26 0.94
CA TRP A 116 -3.94 0.06 1.05
C TRP A 116 -4.53 -0.26 -0.32
N ILE A 117 -4.11 -1.36 -0.88
CA ILE A 117 -4.54 -1.84 -2.19
C ILE A 117 -5.29 -3.15 -1.97
N PRO A 118 -6.63 -3.15 -1.99
CA PRO A 118 -7.40 -4.37 -1.74
C PRO A 118 -7.20 -5.40 -2.86
N ALA A 119 -7.65 -6.63 -2.60
CA ALA A 119 -7.68 -7.66 -3.64
C ALA A 119 -8.49 -7.18 -4.84
N GLY A 120 -8.10 -7.60 -6.04
CA GLY A 120 -8.75 -7.19 -7.27
C GLY A 120 -8.07 -6.02 -7.98
N PHE A 121 -6.85 -5.67 -7.56
CA PHE A 121 -6.04 -4.65 -8.22
C PHE A 121 -4.75 -5.26 -8.76
N ALA A 122 -4.26 -4.74 -9.87
CA ALA A 122 -2.89 -4.95 -10.30
C ALA A 122 -2.03 -3.87 -9.63
N HIS A 123 -0.82 -4.23 -9.22
CA HIS A 123 0.06 -3.36 -8.45
C HIS A 123 1.49 -3.41 -8.96
N GLY A 124 2.14 -2.27 -8.99
CA GLY A 124 3.55 -2.18 -9.31
C GLY A 124 4.13 -0.85 -8.87
N PHE A 125 5.47 -0.77 -8.90
CA PHE A 125 6.17 0.46 -8.60
C PHE A 125 7.48 0.58 -9.37
N ILE A 126 7.95 1.81 -9.49
CA ILE A 126 9.30 2.10 -9.98
C ILE A 126 10.08 2.80 -8.87
N ALA A 127 11.31 2.34 -8.63
CA ALA A 127 12.21 3.00 -7.68
C ALA A 127 12.72 4.31 -8.31
N LEU A 128 12.52 5.42 -7.61
CA LEU A 128 12.93 6.75 -8.07
C LEU A 128 14.31 7.16 -7.54
N GLU A 129 14.85 6.41 -6.57
CA GLU A 129 16.17 6.60 -6.00
C GLU A 129 16.88 5.27 -5.84
N ASP A 130 18.21 5.33 -5.73
CA ASP A 130 19.00 4.14 -5.38
C ASP A 130 18.70 3.72 -3.94
N ASN A 131 18.86 2.44 -3.66
CA ASN A 131 18.69 1.85 -2.33
C ASN A 131 17.27 2.04 -1.78
N THR A 132 16.27 2.02 -2.65
CA THR A 132 14.88 2.12 -2.21
C THR A 132 14.44 0.81 -1.56
N GLN A 133 13.97 0.91 -0.32
CA GLN A 133 13.45 -0.23 0.44
C GLN A 133 11.95 -0.14 0.55
N PHE A 134 11.29 -1.17 0.03
CA PHE A 134 9.84 -1.25 -0.09
C PHE A 134 9.34 -2.45 0.70
N LEU A 135 8.40 -2.20 1.61
CA LEU A 135 7.83 -3.22 2.47
C LEU A 135 6.33 -3.32 2.23
N TYR A 136 5.79 -4.54 2.25
CA TYR A 136 4.36 -4.69 2.19
C TYR A 136 3.86 -5.96 2.88
N LYS A 137 2.66 -5.84 3.46
CA LYS A 137 1.91 -6.94 4.03
C LYS A 137 0.92 -7.46 3.00
N THR A 138 0.69 -8.76 2.98
CA THR A 138 -0.26 -9.37 2.05
C THR A 138 -1.33 -10.15 2.77
N THR A 139 -2.51 -10.25 2.14
CA THR A 139 -3.66 -10.96 2.70
C THR A 139 -3.75 -12.41 2.24
N ASP A 140 -2.89 -12.82 1.32
CA ASP A 140 -2.76 -14.21 0.90
C ASP A 140 -1.29 -14.49 0.56
N TYR A 141 -0.93 -15.74 0.51
CA TYR A 141 0.43 -16.16 0.21
C TYR A 141 0.75 -16.00 -1.27
N TYR A 142 2.02 -15.70 -1.51
CA TYR A 142 2.53 -15.51 -2.87
C TYR A 142 3.55 -16.59 -3.20
#